data_c9c66831003cd36d316e3e66d8024ea4
#
_entry.id   c9c66831003cd36d316e3e66d8024ea4
#
_cell.length_a   1.000
_cell.length_b   1.000
_cell.length_c   1.000
_cell.angle_alpha   90.00
_cell.angle_beta   90.00
_cell.angle_gamma   90.00
#
_symmetry.space_group_name_H-M   'P 1'
#
loop_
_entity.id
_entity.type
_entity.pdbx_description
1 polymer ?
#
loop_
_entity_poly.entity_id
_entity_poly.type
_entity_poly.pdbx_seq_one_letter_code
_entity_poly.pdbx_strand_id
1 'polypeptide(L)'
;YLYFLMREIKKHNFSKVFDLQNSSRTNFYKNILFPKAGKEIWSSSATTLPAGKNKSEFDKNSVLERFEYQLKDSGLSTLNTLRPDFNWAATDISEIKNFYKITKYILLFPFCSPHLTIKKWPYYNKLIDLISSKYGEEYKVITAPGPTEISEAKNINALALLDNGRALDISQLTALIKDSSFVVANDTGPAHIAAHVGAKGLTLFGKHTTA
;
A
#
# COMPACT_ATOMS: atom_id res chain seq x y z
N TYR A 1 12.76 4.86 22.12
CA TYR A 1 11.58 4.90 21.26
C TYR A 1 10.30 4.51 22.02
N LEU A 2 10.20 3.30 22.61
CA LEU A 2 9.01 2.82 23.32
C LEU A 2 8.54 3.78 24.44
N TYR A 3 9.44 4.28 25.26
CA TYR A 3 9.12 5.23 26.30
C TYR A 3 8.47 6.51 25.77
N PHE A 4 9.02 7.09 24.70
CA PHE A 4 8.45 8.27 24.05
C PHE A 4 7.07 8.00 23.44
N LEU A 5 6.90 6.87 22.76
CA LEU A 5 5.62 6.46 22.22
C LEU A 5 4.56 6.32 23.31
N MET A 6 4.90 5.66 24.42
CA MET A 6 4.00 5.47 25.57
C MET A 6 3.61 6.82 26.20
N ARG A 7 4.57 7.72 26.34
CA ARG A 7 4.33 9.07 26.88
C ARG A 7 3.39 9.86 25.97
N GLU A 8 3.60 9.87 24.67
CA GLU A 8 2.75 10.58 23.72
C GLU A 8 1.34 9.99 23.69
N ILE A 9 1.17 8.67 23.64
CA ILE A 9 -0.14 8.05 23.67
C ILE A 9 -0.91 8.40 24.96
N LYS A 10 -0.26 8.35 26.11
CA LYS A 10 -0.88 8.72 27.40
C LYS A 10 -1.26 10.20 27.47
N LYS A 11 -0.43 11.08 26.90
CA LYS A 11 -0.67 12.53 26.87
C LYS A 11 -1.97 12.90 26.16
N HIS A 12 -2.32 12.17 25.09
CA HIS A 12 -3.52 12.46 24.29
C HIS A 12 -4.81 11.91 24.91
N ASN A 13 -4.74 11.08 25.94
CA ASN A 13 -5.89 10.57 26.69
C ASN A 13 -7.01 10.04 25.77
N PHE A 14 -6.67 9.18 24.81
CA PHE A 14 -7.62 8.62 23.84
C PHE A 14 -8.75 7.87 24.56
N SER A 15 -9.98 8.16 24.19
CA SER A 15 -11.16 7.44 24.66
C SER A 15 -11.34 6.09 23.97
N LYS A 16 -10.81 5.94 22.74
CA LYS A 16 -10.85 4.69 21.97
C LYS A 16 -9.65 4.55 21.05
N VAL A 17 -9.14 3.34 20.96
CA VAL A 17 -8.03 2.96 20.07
C VAL A 17 -8.50 1.85 19.12
N PHE A 18 -8.25 2.01 17.82
CA PHE A 18 -8.51 0.98 16.80
C PHE A 18 -7.18 0.38 16.35
N ASP A 19 -6.92 -0.86 16.76
CA ASP A 19 -5.78 -1.63 16.31
C ASP A 19 -6.16 -2.44 15.05
N LEU A 20 -5.90 -1.85 13.89
CA LEU A 20 -6.16 -2.50 12.60
C LEU A 20 -5.02 -3.43 12.18
N GLN A 21 -3.83 -3.30 12.77
CA GLN A 21 -2.70 -4.16 12.46
C GLN A 21 -2.81 -5.54 13.12
N ASN A 22 -3.41 -5.62 14.32
CA ASN A 22 -3.64 -6.86 15.05
C ASN A 22 -2.38 -7.74 15.25
N SER A 23 -1.22 -7.11 15.44
CA SER A 23 0.07 -7.79 15.60
C SER A 23 0.38 -8.10 17.07
N SER A 24 1.32 -9.03 17.30
CA SER A 24 1.86 -9.27 18.66
C SER A 24 2.46 -8.01 19.27
N ARG A 25 3.04 -7.12 18.46
CA ARG A 25 3.57 -5.83 18.88
C ARG A 25 2.48 -4.89 19.40
N THR A 26 1.38 -4.76 18.67
CA THR A 26 0.27 -3.90 19.09
C THR A 26 -0.46 -4.46 20.31
N ASN A 27 -0.56 -5.78 20.41
CA ASN A 27 -1.08 -6.43 21.62
C ASN A 27 -0.17 -6.18 22.85
N PHE A 28 1.14 -6.17 22.67
CA PHE A 28 2.08 -5.79 23.72
C PHE A 28 1.84 -4.33 24.18
N TYR A 29 1.65 -3.39 23.25
CA TYR A 29 1.34 -2.00 23.59
C TYR A 29 0.00 -1.89 24.34
N LYS A 30 -1.04 -2.62 23.91
CA LYS A 30 -2.31 -2.70 24.63
C LYS A 30 -2.10 -3.11 26.09
N ASN A 31 -1.37 -4.19 26.31
CA ASN A 31 -1.19 -4.75 27.66
C ASN A 31 -0.43 -3.81 28.60
N ILE A 32 0.45 -2.97 28.09
CA ILE A 32 1.19 -1.98 28.90
C ILE A 32 0.39 -0.69 29.10
N LEU A 33 -0.23 -0.17 28.03
CA LEU A 33 -0.88 1.14 28.05
C LEU A 33 -2.31 1.08 28.55
N PHE A 34 -3.00 -0.02 28.22
CA PHE A 34 -4.41 -0.24 28.51
C PHE A 34 -4.67 -1.65 29.07
N PRO A 35 -4.04 -2.05 30.20
CA PRO A 35 -4.03 -3.44 30.66
C PRO A 35 -5.44 -3.99 30.97
N LYS A 36 -6.38 -3.12 31.31
CA LYS A 36 -7.78 -3.48 31.63
C LYS A 36 -8.76 -3.12 30.50
N ALA A 37 -8.28 -2.69 29.34
CA ALA A 37 -9.15 -2.26 28.26
C ALA A 37 -9.86 -3.45 27.61
N GLY A 38 -11.18 -3.44 27.64
CA GLY A 38 -12.06 -4.25 26.79
C GLY A 38 -12.24 -3.62 25.41
N LYS A 39 -13.19 -4.17 24.65
CA LYS A 39 -13.48 -3.69 23.27
C LYS A 39 -13.97 -2.24 23.22
N GLU A 40 -14.47 -1.71 24.31
CA GLU A 40 -14.97 -0.34 24.42
C GLU A 40 -13.84 0.68 24.24
N ILE A 41 -12.64 0.35 24.76
CA ILE A 41 -11.45 1.23 24.74
C ILE A 41 -10.48 0.79 23.65
N TRP A 42 -10.26 -0.53 23.52
CA TRP A 42 -9.30 -1.11 22.55
C TRP A 42 -10.02 -2.06 21.60
N SER A 43 -10.28 -1.62 20.38
CA SER A 43 -10.85 -2.42 19.32
C SER A 43 -9.76 -3.12 18.53
N SER A 44 -9.76 -4.44 18.51
CA SER A 44 -8.80 -5.29 17.77
C SER A 44 -9.47 -6.60 17.38
N SER A 45 -8.86 -7.40 16.50
CA SER A 45 -9.38 -8.74 16.20
C SER A 45 -9.47 -9.66 17.43
N ALA A 46 -8.71 -9.39 18.50
CA ALA A 46 -8.76 -10.17 19.72
C ALA A 46 -9.87 -9.73 20.70
N THR A 47 -10.31 -8.46 20.63
CA THR A 47 -11.32 -7.90 21.54
C THR A 47 -12.71 -7.81 20.91
N THR A 48 -12.83 -7.86 19.59
CA THR A 48 -14.06 -7.67 18.82
C THR A 48 -14.41 -8.88 17.97
N LEU A 49 -14.09 -10.09 18.43
CA LEU A 49 -14.45 -11.32 17.71
C LEU A 49 -15.98 -11.48 17.64
N PRO A 50 -16.51 -11.91 16.48
CA PRO A 50 -17.90 -12.33 16.38
C PRO A 50 -18.23 -13.43 17.39
N ALA A 51 -19.47 -13.44 17.88
CA ALA A 51 -19.92 -14.47 18.81
C ALA A 51 -19.68 -15.88 18.23
N GLY A 52 -19.09 -16.77 19.05
CA GLY A 52 -18.76 -18.13 18.64
C GLY A 52 -17.56 -18.30 17.69
N LYS A 53 -16.87 -17.22 17.34
CA LYS A 53 -15.62 -17.29 16.52
C LYS A 53 -14.39 -17.20 17.41
N ASN A 54 -13.37 -17.97 17.04
CA ASN A 54 -12.03 -17.80 17.60
C ASN A 54 -11.14 -16.97 16.65
N LYS A 55 -10.02 -16.47 17.16
CA LYS A 55 -9.12 -15.60 16.38
C LYS A 55 -8.62 -16.28 15.10
N SER A 56 -8.31 -17.57 15.14
CA SER A 56 -7.75 -18.28 13.98
C SER A 56 -8.76 -18.45 12.84
N GLU A 57 -10.04 -18.56 13.16
CA GLU A 57 -11.13 -18.58 12.17
C GLU A 57 -11.40 -17.18 11.61
N PHE A 58 -11.41 -16.19 12.48
CA PHE A 58 -11.62 -14.79 12.08
C PHE A 58 -10.49 -14.29 11.16
N ASP A 59 -9.25 -14.69 11.43
CA ASP A 59 -8.08 -14.30 10.63
C ASP A 59 -8.04 -14.95 9.23
N LYS A 60 -8.93 -15.92 8.94
CA LYS A 60 -9.11 -16.46 7.57
C LYS A 60 -9.92 -15.53 6.66
N ASN A 61 -10.71 -14.62 7.21
CA ASN A 61 -11.41 -13.61 6.42
C ASN A 61 -10.41 -12.63 5.80
N SER A 62 -10.82 -11.99 4.71
CA SER A 62 -10.01 -10.93 4.11
C SER A 62 -9.72 -9.80 5.10
N VAL A 63 -8.62 -9.08 4.90
CA VAL A 63 -8.22 -7.98 5.80
C VAL A 63 -9.31 -6.90 5.86
N LEU A 64 -9.92 -6.57 4.72
CA LEU A 64 -10.95 -5.54 4.65
C LEU A 64 -12.24 -5.96 5.37
N GLU A 65 -12.66 -7.22 5.26
CA GLU A 65 -13.82 -7.75 6.00
C GLU A 65 -13.59 -7.71 7.51
N ARG A 66 -12.37 -8.03 7.96
CA ARG A 66 -12.00 -7.93 9.38
C ARG A 66 -12.04 -6.48 9.88
N PHE A 67 -11.57 -5.53 9.09
CA PHE A 67 -11.65 -4.11 9.41
C PHE A 67 -13.10 -3.63 9.47
N GLU A 68 -13.90 -4.00 8.48
CA GLU A 68 -15.32 -3.64 8.44
C GLU A 68 -16.05 -4.15 9.68
N TYR A 69 -15.84 -5.41 10.01
CA TYR A 69 -16.45 -5.99 11.21
C TYR A 69 -16.03 -5.25 12.48
N GLN A 70 -14.73 -4.99 12.64
CA GLN A 70 -14.16 -4.31 13.80
C GLN A 70 -14.70 -2.87 13.96
N LEU A 71 -14.84 -2.14 12.87
CA LEU A 71 -15.38 -0.79 12.88
C LEU A 71 -16.87 -0.78 13.18
N LYS A 72 -17.66 -1.66 12.55
CA LYS A 72 -19.11 -1.81 12.81
C LYS A 72 -19.42 -2.22 14.24
N ASP A 73 -18.67 -3.18 14.81
CA ASP A 73 -18.81 -3.58 16.23
C ASP A 73 -18.52 -2.40 17.18
N SER A 74 -17.76 -1.44 16.73
CA SER A 74 -17.46 -0.20 17.46
C SER A 74 -18.48 0.92 17.23
N GLY A 75 -19.59 0.67 16.52
CA GLY A 75 -20.65 1.63 16.24
C GLY A 75 -20.31 2.64 15.11
N LEU A 76 -19.27 2.38 14.31
CA LEU A 76 -18.91 3.27 13.20
C LEU A 76 -19.61 2.86 11.90
N SER A 77 -20.03 3.86 11.13
CA SER A 77 -20.51 3.64 9.76
C SER A 77 -19.33 3.33 8.83
N THR A 78 -19.46 2.27 8.03
CA THR A 78 -18.39 1.77 7.15
C THR A 78 -18.88 1.71 5.71
N LEU A 79 -18.91 2.86 5.03
CA LEU A 79 -19.37 2.92 3.64
C LEU A 79 -18.34 2.39 2.64
N ASN A 80 -17.05 2.62 2.90
CA ASN A 80 -15.97 2.36 1.94
C ASN A 80 -14.95 1.33 2.40
N THR A 81 -15.18 0.63 3.51
CA THR A 81 -14.17 -0.30 4.07
C THR A 81 -13.84 -1.45 3.12
N LEU A 82 -14.86 -2.02 2.44
CA LEU A 82 -14.65 -3.11 1.49
C LEU A 82 -14.18 -2.64 0.11
N ARG A 83 -14.31 -1.35 -0.17
CA ARG A 83 -13.86 -0.72 -1.42
C ARG A 83 -13.20 0.62 -1.11
N PRO A 84 -12.01 0.60 -0.49
CA PRO A 84 -11.29 1.84 -0.19
C PRO A 84 -11.03 2.62 -1.48
N ASP A 85 -11.23 3.92 -1.40
CA ASP A 85 -10.93 4.86 -2.49
C ASP A 85 -9.79 5.78 -2.04
N PHE A 86 -8.67 5.74 -2.74
CA PHE A 86 -7.49 6.56 -2.46
C PHE A 86 -7.35 7.77 -3.39
N ASN A 87 -8.37 8.06 -4.23
CA ASN A 87 -8.32 9.20 -5.15
C ASN A 87 -8.11 10.55 -4.45
N TRP A 88 -8.56 10.67 -3.19
CA TRP A 88 -8.37 11.86 -2.36
C TRP A 88 -6.90 12.14 -2.02
N ALA A 89 -6.04 11.14 -2.08
CA ALA A 89 -4.62 11.28 -1.75
C ALA A 89 -3.78 11.79 -2.93
N ALA A 90 -4.33 11.80 -4.15
CA ALA A 90 -3.62 12.25 -5.34
C ALA A 90 -3.42 13.78 -5.31
N THR A 91 -2.20 14.23 -5.63
CA THR A 91 -1.86 15.64 -5.80
C THR A 91 -1.61 15.96 -7.27
N ASP A 92 -1.46 17.24 -7.61
CA ASP A 92 -1.03 17.62 -8.96
C ASP A 92 0.43 17.24 -9.21
N ILE A 93 0.70 16.57 -10.33
CA ILE A 93 2.04 16.18 -10.80
C ILE A 93 2.34 16.74 -12.20
N SER A 94 1.64 17.77 -12.61
CA SER A 94 1.78 18.38 -13.94
C SER A 94 3.21 18.86 -14.21
N GLU A 95 3.87 19.44 -13.22
CA GLU A 95 5.27 19.89 -13.34
C GLU A 95 6.22 18.71 -13.61
N ILE A 96 6.05 17.60 -12.87
CA ILE A 96 6.86 16.37 -13.06
C ILE A 96 6.59 15.80 -14.46
N LYS A 97 5.32 15.67 -14.85
CA LYS A 97 4.94 15.16 -16.18
C LYS A 97 5.53 16.02 -17.30
N ASN A 98 5.48 17.35 -17.17
CA ASN A 98 6.03 18.29 -18.12
C ASN A 98 7.57 18.20 -18.21
N PHE A 99 8.25 18.12 -17.05
CA PHE A 99 9.71 17.96 -17.01
C PHE A 99 10.18 16.73 -17.79
N TYR A 100 9.52 15.60 -17.58
CA TYR A 100 9.83 14.33 -18.29
C TYR A 100 9.16 14.22 -19.67
N LYS A 101 8.34 15.20 -20.06
CA LYS A 101 7.59 15.21 -21.34
C LYS A 101 6.78 13.93 -21.53
N ILE A 102 6.01 13.53 -20.50
CA ILE A 102 5.16 12.34 -20.52
C ILE A 102 3.69 12.73 -20.59
N THR A 103 2.96 12.03 -21.46
CA THR A 103 1.51 12.18 -21.63
C THR A 103 0.81 10.84 -21.43
N LYS A 104 1.10 9.85 -22.27
CA LYS A 104 0.60 8.49 -22.16
C LYS A 104 1.73 7.56 -21.74
N TYR A 105 1.50 6.74 -20.71
CA TYR A 105 2.54 5.87 -20.18
C TYR A 105 2.00 4.59 -19.57
N ILE A 106 2.85 3.58 -19.61
CA ILE A 106 2.72 2.34 -18.88
C ILE A 106 3.67 2.41 -17.69
N LEU A 107 3.14 2.22 -16.49
CA LEU A 107 3.88 2.37 -15.24
C LEU A 107 4.25 1.00 -14.68
N LEU A 108 5.54 0.79 -14.42
CA LEU A 108 6.08 -0.47 -13.93
C LEU A 108 6.64 -0.32 -12.53
N PHE A 109 6.35 -1.30 -11.66
CA PHE A 109 6.92 -1.39 -10.31
C PHE A 109 7.70 -2.69 -10.14
N PRO A 110 8.96 -2.74 -10.63
CA PRO A 110 9.79 -3.93 -10.63
C PRO A 110 10.46 -4.22 -9.28
N PHE A 111 10.34 -3.30 -8.32
CA PHE A 111 11.04 -3.35 -7.04
C PHE A 111 10.20 -4.06 -5.97
N CYS A 112 10.85 -4.39 -4.85
CA CYS A 112 10.21 -4.87 -3.63
C CYS A 112 11.13 -4.63 -2.43
N SER A 113 10.59 -4.76 -1.23
CA SER A 113 11.40 -4.69 -0.01
C SER A 113 12.60 -5.65 -0.08
N PRO A 114 13.81 -5.24 0.33
CA PRO A 114 15.01 -6.08 0.33
C PRO A 114 14.84 -7.43 1.06
N HIS A 115 13.94 -7.48 2.04
CA HIS A 115 13.64 -8.71 2.79
C HIS A 115 12.64 -9.64 2.09
N LEU A 116 12.05 -9.23 0.97
CA LEU A 116 10.99 -9.95 0.26
C LEU A 116 11.33 -10.15 -1.23
N THR A 117 12.58 -10.46 -1.52
CA THR A 117 13.09 -10.64 -2.90
C THR A 117 12.32 -11.72 -3.69
N ILE A 118 11.69 -12.66 -2.99
CA ILE A 118 10.80 -13.67 -3.59
C ILE A 118 9.61 -13.06 -4.34
N LYS A 119 9.24 -11.82 -4.04
CA LYS A 119 8.18 -11.07 -4.75
C LYS A 119 8.66 -10.48 -6.08
N LYS A 120 9.96 -10.44 -6.32
CA LYS A 120 10.53 -9.76 -7.48
C LYS A 120 10.43 -10.63 -8.73
N TRP A 121 9.64 -10.20 -9.70
CA TRP A 121 9.60 -10.85 -11.01
C TRP A 121 10.83 -10.44 -11.83
N PRO A 122 11.62 -11.40 -12.38
CA PRO A 122 12.92 -11.07 -12.95
C PRO A 122 12.88 -10.60 -14.42
N TYR A 123 11.71 -10.59 -15.07
CA TYR A 123 11.62 -10.39 -16.52
C TYR A 123 11.11 -9.00 -16.92
N TYR A 124 11.21 -7.98 -16.05
CA TYR A 124 10.73 -6.64 -16.36
C TYR A 124 11.42 -6.04 -17.58
N ASN A 125 12.73 -6.18 -17.74
CA ASN A 125 13.42 -5.65 -18.94
C ASN A 125 12.92 -6.32 -20.23
N LYS A 126 12.66 -7.64 -20.22
CA LYS A 126 12.04 -8.30 -21.38
C LYS A 126 10.63 -7.78 -21.66
N LEU A 127 9.85 -7.51 -20.63
CA LEU A 127 8.52 -6.91 -20.79
C LEU A 127 8.63 -5.50 -21.39
N ILE A 128 9.59 -4.69 -20.94
CA ILE A 128 9.84 -3.35 -21.44
C ILE A 128 10.19 -3.39 -22.93
N ASP A 129 11.09 -4.30 -23.33
CA ASP A 129 11.46 -4.48 -24.74
C ASP A 129 10.25 -4.85 -25.61
N LEU A 130 9.39 -5.75 -25.12
CA LEU A 130 8.16 -6.13 -25.81
C LEU A 130 7.15 -4.98 -25.91
N ILE A 131 6.95 -4.22 -24.85
CA ILE A 131 6.06 -3.04 -24.85
C ILE A 131 6.61 -1.99 -25.82
N SER A 132 7.91 -1.68 -25.72
CA SER A 132 8.54 -0.67 -26.54
C SER A 132 8.53 -1.02 -28.03
N SER A 133 8.74 -2.29 -28.40
CA SER A 133 8.68 -2.73 -29.77
C SER A 133 7.27 -2.66 -30.37
N LYS A 134 6.23 -2.87 -29.56
CA LYS A 134 4.85 -2.95 -30.04
C LYS A 134 4.07 -1.64 -29.88
N TYR A 135 4.38 -0.87 -28.84
CA TYR A 135 3.60 0.30 -28.43
C TYR A 135 4.45 1.53 -28.15
N GLY A 136 5.75 1.52 -28.44
CA GLY A 136 6.70 2.58 -28.05
C GLY A 136 6.43 3.94 -28.68
N GLU A 137 5.72 3.99 -29.82
CA GLU A 137 5.27 5.25 -30.41
C GLU A 137 4.10 5.89 -29.66
N GLU A 138 3.29 5.10 -28.98
CA GLU A 138 2.10 5.58 -28.28
C GLU A 138 2.33 5.77 -26.78
N TYR A 139 3.10 4.87 -26.14
CA TYR A 139 3.29 4.86 -24.68
C TYR A 139 4.77 4.93 -24.31
N LYS A 140 5.09 5.81 -23.37
CA LYS A 140 6.36 5.72 -22.66
C LYS A 140 6.30 4.65 -21.57
N VAL A 141 7.33 3.86 -21.43
CA VAL A 141 7.48 2.93 -20.31
C VAL A 141 8.26 3.62 -19.20
N ILE A 142 7.66 3.75 -18.02
CA ILE A 142 8.24 4.47 -16.90
C ILE A 142 8.21 3.62 -15.62
N THR A 143 9.04 3.99 -14.67
CA THR A 143 9.04 3.46 -13.30
C THR A 143 9.16 4.58 -12.30
N ALA A 144 8.66 4.38 -11.08
CA ALA A 144 8.78 5.33 -9.97
C ALA A 144 9.40 4.59 -8.77
N PRO A 145 10.74 4.61 -8.65
CA PRO A 145 11.44 3.91 -7.57
C PRO A 145 11.21 4.60 -6.22
N GLY A 146 11.11 3.81 -5.16
CA GLY A 146 11.18 4.31 -3.79
C GLY A 146 12.58 4.81 -3.41
N PRO A 147 12.74 5.46 -2.25
CA PRO A 147 14.01 6.10 -1.87
C PRO A 147 15.23 5.15 -1.87
N THR A 148 15.02 3.89 -1.50
CA THR A 148 16.08 2.87 -1.46
C THR A 148 16.28 2.13 -2.78
N GLU A 149 15.42 2.39 -3.77
CA GLU A 149 15.36 1.67 -5.05
C GLU A 149 15.94 2.49 -6.22
N ILE A 150 16.27 3.78 -5.99
CA ILE A 150 16.78 4.70 -7.04
C ILE A 150 18.03 4.15 -7.72
N SER A 151 18.97 3.57 -6.96
CA SER A 151 20.17 2.99 -7.54
C SER A 151 19.89 1.75 -8.37
N GLU A 152 18.94 0.93 -7.94
CA GLU A 152 18.52 -0.28 -8.65
C GLU A 152 17.76 0.07 -9.94
N ALA A 153 17.01 1.17 -9.95
CA ALA A 153 16.27 1.62 -11.11
C ALA A 153 17.15 1.86 -12.35
N LYS A 154 18.45 2.12 -12.16
CA LYS A 154 19.42 2.23 -13.26
C LYS A 154 19.58 0.94 -14.08
N ASN A 155 19.21 -0.21 -13.51
CA ASN A 155 19.27 -1.51 -14.18
C ASN A 155 17.96 -1.87 -14.88
N ILE A 156 16.97 -0.99 -14.84
CA ILE A 156 15.67 -1.16 -15.50
C ILE A 156 15.66 -0.29 -16.75
N ASN A 157 15.32 -0.88 -17.90
CA ASN A 157 15.31 -0.20 -19.21
C ASN A 157 14.11 0.75 -19.38
N ALA A 158 13.59 1.31 -18.29
CA ALA A 158 12.49 2.25 -18.27
C ALA A 158 12.94 3.61 -17.73
N LEU A 159 12.23 4.66 -18.11
CA LEU A 159 12.46 6.01 -17.59
C LEU A 159 12.08 6.05 -16.11
N ALA A 160 13.05 6.30 -15.22
CA ALA A 160 12.77 6.48 -13.79
C ALA A 160 12.29 7.91 -13.51
N LEU A 161 11.08 8.05 -12.99
CA LEU A 161 10.53 9.33 -12.56
C LEU A 161 10.94 9.66 -11.13
N LEU A 162 11.50 10.83 -10.96
CA LEU A 162 11.93 11.38 -9.68
C LEU A 162 11.48 12.84 -9.58
N ASP A 163 11.20 13.31 -8.40
CA ASP A 163 10.98 14.72 -8.12
C ASP A 163 12.29 15.35 -7.62
N ASN A 164 12.91 16.21 -8.46
CA ASN A 164 14.21 16.84 -8.15
C ASN A 164 15.27 15.83 -7.68
N GLY A 165 15.33 14.65 -8.32
CA GLY A 165 16.28 13.59 -7.99
C GLY A 165 15.89 12.75 -6.77
N ARG A 166 14.74 12.96 -6.18
CA ARG A 166 14.20 12.21 -5.04
C ARG A 166 13.04 11.32 -5.48
N ALA A 167 12.81 10.25 -4.74
CA ALA A 167 11.62 9.43 -4.94
C ALA A 167 10.35 10.28 -4.75
N LEU A 168 9.32 9.98 -5.54
CA LEU A 168 8.01 10.59 -5.37
C LEU A 168 7.47 10.30 -3.97
N ASP A 169 6.76 11.26 -3.39
CA ASP A 169 5.99 11.01 -2.18
C ASP A 169 4.73 10.18 -2.50
N ILE A 170 4.01 9.78 -1.45
CA ILE A 170 2.81 8.94 -1.61
C ILE A 170 1.72 9.63 -2.43
N SER A 171 1.54 10.93 -2.30
CA SER A 171 0.51 11.69 -3.00
C SER A 171 0.84 11.85 -4.48
N GLN A 172 2.10 12.16 -4.79
CA GLN A 172 2.63 12.20 -6.15
C GLN A 172 2.57 10.83 -6.82
N LEU A 173 2.95 9.77 -6.10
CA LEU A 173 2.88 8.40 -6.58
C LEU A 173 1.44 7.96 -6.87
N THR A 174 0.50 8.33 -6.00
CA THR A 174 -0.93 8.05 -6.18
C THR A 174 -1.46 8.73 -7.44
N ALA A 175 -1.11 10.00 -7.67
CA ALA A 175 -1.48 10.72 -8.88
C ALA A 175 -0.86 10.08 -10.13
N LEU A 176 0.42 9.70 -10.09
CA LEU A 176 1.09 9.03 -11.20
C LEU A 176 0.43 7.70 -11.55
N ILE A 177 0.05 6.91 -10.56
CA ILE A 177 -0.65 5.64 -10.76
C ILE A 177 -2.04 5.87 -11.35
N LYS A 178 -2.80 6.83 -10.81
CA LYS A 178 -4.15 7.17 -11.26
C LYS A 178 -4.18 7.60 -12.73
N ASP A 179 -3.21 8.40 -13.15
CA ASP A 179 -3.12 8.94 -14.53
C ASP A 179 -2.51 7.96 -15.53
N SER A 180 -2.01 6.80 -15.08
CA SER A 180 -1.37 5.82 -15.95
C SER A 180 -2.36 5.14 -16.89
N SER A 181 -1.91 4.81 -18.10
CA SER A 181 -2.71 4.02 -19.04
C SER A 181 -2.81 2.55 -18.60
N PHE A 182 -1.75 2.03 -17.97
CA PHE A 182 -1.70 0.68 -17.43
C PHE A 182 -0.58 0.56 -16.39
N VAL A 183 -0.80 -0.25 -15.36
CA VAL A 183 0.19 -0.55 -14.30
C VAL A 183 0.57 -2.03 -14.34
N VAL A 184 1.86 -2.33 -14.24
CA VAL A 184 2.34 -3.68 -13.93
C VAL A 184 3.21 -3.61 -12.68
N ALA A 185 2.82 -4.32 -11.64
CA ALA A 185 3.49 -4.24 -10.35
C ALA A 185 3.70 -5.63 -9.73
N ASN A 186 4.80 -5.80 -9.01
CA ASN A 186 4.90 -6.89 -8.04
C ASN A 186 3.86 -6.69 -6.91
N ASP A 187 3.55 -7.72 -6.14
CA ASP A 187 2.69 -7.64 -4.95
C ASP A 187 3.34 -6.77 -3.86
N THR A 188 3.22 -5.45 -4.01
CA THR A 188 3.83 -4.41 -3.16
C THR A 188 2.89 -3.22 -3.00
N GLY A 189 3.29 -2.23 -2.20
CA GLY A 189 2.48 -1.02 -1.93
C GLY A 189 1.87 -0.35 -3.16
N PRO A 190 2.63 -0.10 -4.24
CA PRO A 190 2.08 0.48 -5.47
C PRO A 190 0.96 -0.33 -6.12
N ALA A 191 0.99 -1.67 -6.05
CA ALA A 191 -0.10 -2.52 -6.55
C ALA A 191 -1.40 -2.28 -5.77
N HIS A 192 -1.30 -2.13 -4.46
CA HIS A 192 -2.46 -1.80 -3.61
C HIS A 192 -3.00 -0.39 -3.92
N ILE A 193 -2.13 0.60 -4.10
CA ILE A 193 -2.56 1.94 -4.52
C ILE A 193 -3.30 1.84 -5.85
N ALA A 194 -2.74 1.14 -6.85
CA ALA A 194 -3.36 0.97 -8.16
C ALA A 194 -4.78 0.37 -8.07
N ALA A 195 -4.95 -0.65 -7.25
CA ALA A 195 -6.26 -1.27 -7.02
C ALA A 195 -7.26 -0.26 -6.39
N HIS A 196 -6.81 0.56 -5.43
CA HIS A 196 -7.68 1.47 -4.69
C HIS A 196 -7.92 2.83 -5.35
N VAL A 197 -7.19 3.18 -6.39
CA VAL A 197 -7.52 4.32 -7.27
C VAL A 197 -8.27 3.89 -8.54
N GLY A 198 -8.49 2.58 -8.72
CA GLY A 198 -9.17 2.03 -9.89
C GLY A 198 -8.32 2.06 -11.17
N ALA A 199 -6.99 2.10 -11.06
CA ALA A 199 -6.10 2.06 -12.22
C ALA A 199 -6.17 0.69 -12.92
N LYS A 200 -6.13 0.69 -14.25
CA LYS A 200 -6.02 -0.56 -15.03
C LYS A 200 -4.64 -1.16 -14.83
N GLY A 201 -4.55 -2.44 -14.51
CA GLY A 201 -3.24 -3.02 -14.29
C GLY A 201 -3.22 -4.51 -14.00
N LEU A 202 -2.02 -5.02 -13.78
CA LEU A 202 -1.72 -6.39 -13.45
C LEU A 202 -0.79 -6.45 -12.23
N THR A 203 -1.19 -7.18 -11.21
CA THR A 203 -0.32 -7.50 -10.08
C THR A 203 0.28 -8.88 -10.25
N LEU A 204 1.60 -8.97 -10.11
CA LEU A 204 2.35 -10.21 -10.25
C LEU A 204 2.57 -10.81 -8.85
N PHE A 205 1.94 -11.94 -8.61
CA PHE A 205 2.10 -12.72 -7.38
C PHE A 205 3.19 -13.77 -7.53
N GLY A 206 4.08 -13.85 -6.55
CA GLY A 206 5.08 -14.91 -6.47
C GLY A 206 4.56 -16.15 -5.75
N LYS A 207 5.44 -17.16 -5.56
CA LYS A 207 5.09 -18.41 -4.85
C LYS A 207 4.73 -18.21 -3.36
N HIS A 208 4.97 -17.04 -2.81
CA HIS A 208 4.75 -16.71 -1.40
C HIS A 208 3.28 -16.39 -1.07
N THR A 209 2.46 -16.13 -2.07
CA THR A 209 1.04 -15.81 -1.90
C THR A 209 0.25 -16.17 -3.15
N THR A 210 -1.06 -16.23 -3.01
CA THR A 210 -2.02 -16.39 -4.10
C THR A 210 -2.86 -15.12 -4.26
N ALA A 211 -3.35 -14.91 -5.46
CA ALA A 211 -4.27 -13.82 -5.75
C ALA A 211 -5.59 -13.95 -4.99
#